data_136d3f18067a82dd39bd41b2d53e1547
#
_entry.id   136d3f18067a82dd39bd41b2d53e1547
#
_cell.length_a   1.000
_cell.length_b   1.000
_cell.length_c   1.000
_cell.angle_alpha   90.00
_cell.angle_beta   90.00
_cell.angle_gamma   90.00
#
_symmetry.space_group_name_H-M   'P 1'
#
loop_
_entity.id
_entity.type
_entity.pdbx_description
1 polymer ?
#
loop_
_entity_poly.entity_id
_entity_poly.type
_entity_poly.pdbx_seq_one_letter_code
_entity_poly.pdbx_strand_id
1 'polypeptide(L)'
;MKFGSSARVGGSRDRLTDALTELTRAPQRVTLLGSTGSIGTQAMEVIDHLAALKGTSASAADAPLKVVALSAGSRSLELLARQAVHVRAELVATSGTADDAQRLRELIEAAASEAGATGYTPQIAHGPEASVQAAAHPADTVLNGITGSIGLEPTLTALNSSYRVALANKESLIAGVAAEHGAAHRAGSDLAAPHPRCSARM
;
A
#
# COMPACT_ATOMS: atom_id res chain seq x y z
N MET A 1 -16.37 14.01 53.81
CA MET A 1 -15.38 13.29 52.96
C MET A 1 -16.09 12.85 51.71
N LYS A 2 -15.84 13.52 50.56
CA LYS A 2 -16.36 13.14 49.24
C LYS A 2 -15.27 12.37 48.53
N PHE A 3 -15.50 11.09 48.25
CA PHE A 3 -14.61 10.27 47.45
C PHE A 3 -14.86 10.51 45.96
N GLY A 4 -13.76 10.63 45.30
CA GLY A 4 -13.61 11.16 43.96
C GLY A 4 -14.18 10.34 42.83
N SER A 5 -14.34 11.07 41.80
CA SER A 5 -14.70 10.75 40.42
C SER A 5 -13.97 9.53 39.84
N SER A 6 -14.79 8.57 39.42
CA SER A 6 -14.39 7.45 38.55
C SER A 6 -13.97 8.00 37.20
N ALA A 7 -12.68 7.97 36.90
CA ALA A 7 -12.17 8.19 35.55
C ALA A 7 -12.64 7.05 34.65
N ARG A 8 -13.54 7.35 33.73
CA ARG A 8 -13.98 6.41 32.69
C ARG A 8 -12.82 6.09 31.78
N VAL A 9 -12.43 4.85 31.74
CA VAL A 9 -11.56 4.29 30.70
C VAL A 9 -12.39 4.21 29.41
N GLY A 10 -12.63 5.35 28.80
CA GLY A 10 -13.14 5.46 27.44
C GLY A 10 -11.94 5.50 26.51
N GLY A 11 -11.56 4.40 25.89
CA GLY A 11 -10.28 4.53 25.21
C GLY A 11 -10.05 3.71 23.94
N SER A 12 -10.75 2.64 23.71
CA SER A 12 -10.41 1.78 22.56
C SER A 12 -11.44 1.90 21.40
N ARG A 13 -12.71 1.93 21.70
CA ARG A 13 -13.77 2.10 20.70
C ARG A 13 -13.80 3.51 20.11
N ASP A 14 -13.61 4.52 20.95
CA ASP A 14 -13.64 5.92 20.50
C ASP A 14 -12.48 6.22 19.54
N ARG A 15 -11.28 5.69 19.80
CA ARG A 15 -10.12 5.87 18.91
C ARG A 15 -10.28 5.16 17.55
N LEU A 16 -10.93 4.00 17.52
CA LEU A 16 -11.23 3.30 16.27
C LEU A 16 -12.31 4.06 15.47
N THR A 17 -13.31 4.59 16.16
CA THR A 17 -14.35 5.40 15.53
C THR A 17 -13.79 6.71 15.02
N ASP A 18 -12.90 7.37 15.79
CA ASP A 18 -12.23 8.60 15.38
C ASP A 18 -11.29 8.35 14.20
N ALA A 19 -10.48 7.28 14.23
CA ALA A 19 -9.61 6.89 13.13
C ALA A 19 -10.40 6.51 11.87
N LEU A 20 -11.52 5.79 12.02
CA LEU A 20 -12.43 5.51 10.91
C LEU A 20 -13.09 6.78 10.38
N THR A 21 -13.42 7.73 11.26
CA THR A 21 -14.00 9.02 10.88
C THR A 21 -12.97 9.89 10.17
N GLU A 22 -11.73 9.84 10.57
CA GLU A 22 -10.64 10.58 9.91
C GLU A 22 -10.31 10.00 8.53
N LEU A 23 -10.30 8.66 8.38
CA LEU A 23 -10.24 7.95 7.09
C LEU A 23 -11.45 8.27 6.17
N THR A 24 -12.52 8.88 6.71
CA THR A 24 -13.72 9.22 5.95
C THR A 24 -13.71 10.64 5.37
N ARG A 25 -12.77 11.47 5.75
CA ARG A 25 -12.74 12.88 5.31
C ARG A 25 -12.23 13.10 3.90
N ALA A 26 -11.25 12.32 3.45
CA ALA A 26 -10.79 12.28 2.06
C ALA A 26 -10.22 10.90 1.77
N PRO A 27 -10.44 10.33 0.57
CA PRO A 27 -9.83 9.06 0.17
C PRO A 27 -8.31 9.18 0.26
N GLN A 28 -7.67 8.28 1.04
CA GLN A 28 -6.22 8.22 1.08
C GLN A 28 -5.70 7.43 -0.12
N ARG A 29 -4.75 8.02 -0.83
CA ARG A 29 -4.07 7.38 -1.97
C ARG A 29 -2.97 6.47 -1.44
N VAL A 30 -3.01 5.21 -1.85
CA VAL A 30 -2.08 4.17 -1.38
C VAL A 30 -1.29 3.61 -2.54
N THR A 31 0.03 3.57 -2.42
CA THR A 31 0.90 2.74 -3.24
C THR A 31 1.20 1.43 -2.53
N LEU A 32 1.03 0.30 -3.21
CA LEU A 32 1.25 -1.03 -2.66
C LEU A 32 2.42 -1.71 -3.37
N LEU A 33 3.55 -1.79 -2.69
CA LEU A 33 4.76 -2.44 -3.18
C LEU A 33 4.79 -3.91 -2.74
N GLY A 34 5.01 -4.82 -3.69
CA GLY A 34 4.95 -6.26 -3.44
C GLY A 34 3.52 -6.79 -3.37
N SER A 35 2.61 -6.28 -4.19
CA SER A 35 1.17 -6.51 -4.13
C SER A 35 0.75 -7.99 -4.28
N THR A 36 1.52 -8.79 -5.00
CA THR A 36 1.26 -10.22 -5.20
C THR A 36 1.86 -11.14 -4.13
N GLY A 37 2.62 -10.58 -3.18
CA GLY A 37 3.14 -11.29 -2.02
C GLY A 37 2.08 -11.46 -0.92
N SER A 38 2.41 -12.23 0.13
CA SER A 38 1.47 -12.50 1.23
C SER A 38 0.97 -11.24 1.92
N ILE A 39 1.83 -10.27 2.18
CA ILE A 39 1.44 -8.99 2.79
C ILE A 39 0.58 -8.18 1.81
N GLY A 40 0.97 -8.15 0.53
CA GLY A 40 0.24 -7.40 -0.49
C GLY A 40 -1.17 -7.91 -0.72
N THR A 41 -1.37 -9.22 -0.77
CA THR A 41 -2.70 -9.83 -0.91
C THR A 41 -3.57 -9.58 0.32
N GLN A 42 -3.03 -9.68 1.53
CA GLN A 42 -3.75 -9.35 2.76
C GLN A 42 -4.12 -7.86 2.82
N ALA A 43 -3.22 -6.97 2.37
CA ALA A 43 -3.53 -5.54 2.28
C ALA A 43 -4.70 -5.26 1.34
N MET A 44 -4.76 -5.94 0.18
CA MET A 44 -5.89 -5.84 -0.75
C MET A 44 -7.20 -6.29 -0.09
N GLU A 45 -7.21 -7.41 0.64
CA GLU A 45 -8.38 -7.90 1.38
C GLU A 45 -8.88 -6.88 2.41
N VAL A 46 -7.96 -6.24 3.15
CA VAL A 46 -8.30 -5.19 4.13
C VAL A 46 -8.89 -3.96 3.43
N ILE A 47 -8.31 -3.54 2.30
CA ILE A 47 -8.80 -2.41 1.51
C ILE A 47 -10.21 -2.68 0.99
N ASP A 48 -10.45 -3.88 0.45
CA ASP A 48 -11.77 -4.32 -0.02
C ASP A 48 -12.80 -4.32 1.13
N HIS A 49 -12.41 -4.86 2.29
CA HIS A 49 -13.28 -4.88 3.46
C HIS A 49 -13.66 -3.48 3.92
N LEU A 50 -12.71 -2.56 3.97
CA LEU A 50 -12.96 -1.16 4.33
C LEU A 50 -13.86 -0.46 3.32
N ALA A 51 -13.69 -0.73 2.04
CA ALA A 51 -14.56 -0.20 0.99
C ALA A 51 -15.99 -0.74 1.12
N ALA A 52 -16.14 -2.05 1.38
CA ALA A 52 -17.44 -2.68 1.58
C ALA A 52 -18.18 -2.13 2.82
N LEU A 53 -17.47 -1.86 3.93
CA LEU A 53 -18.05 -1.23 5.13
C LEU A 53 -18.64 0.16 4.85
N LYS A 54 -18.11 0.87 3.85
CA LYS A 54 -18.64 2.16 3.39
C LYS A 54 -19.69 2.05 2.29
N GLY A 55 -20.00 0.86 1.82
CA GLY A 55 -20.87 0.65 0.66
C GLY A 55 -20.27 1.13 -0.66
N THR A 56 -18.93 1.22 -0.75
CA THR A 56 -18.18 1.60 -1.93
C THR A 56 -17.34 0.43 -2.45
N SER A 57 -16.68 0.58 -3.60
CA SER A 57 -15.65 -0.36 -4.05
C SER A 57 -14.26 0.23 -3.80
N ALA A 58 -13.23 -0.61 -3.74
CA ALA A 58 -11.83 -0.17 -3.52
C ALA A 58 -11.32 0.79 -4.60
N SER A 59 -11.95 0.80 -5.76
CA SER A 59 -11.64 1.71 -6.88
C SER A 59 -12.48 2.98 -6.90
N ALA A 60 -13.50 3.11 -6.06
CA ALA A 60 -14.38 4.28 -6.05
C ALA A 60 -13.67 5.52 -5.51
N ALA A 61 -14.06 6.70 -6.01
CA ALA A 61 -13.51 7.97 -5.55
C ALA A 61 -13.74 8.21 -4.04
N ASP A 62 -14.83 7.65 -3.50
CA ASP A 62 -15.21 7.77 -2.10
C ASP A 62 -14.71 6.61 -1.22
N ALA A 63 -13.92 5.68 -1.78
CA ALA A 63 -13.33 4.61 -0.98
C ALA A 63 -12.36 5.19 0.06
N PRO A 64 -12.32 4.64 1.30
CA PRO A 64 -11.42 5.16 2.35
C PRO A 64 -9.95 5.09 1.96
N LEU A 65 -9.58 4.03 1.26
CA LEU A 65 -8.24 3.81 0.71
C LEU A 65 -8.37 3.54 -0.79
N LYS A 66 -7.72 4.37 -1.61
CA LYS A 66 -7.65 4.21 -3.06
C LYS A 66 -6.24 3.75 -3.44
N VAL A 67 -6.12 2.54 -3.93
CA VAL A 67 -4.83 2.05 -4.47
C VAL A 67 -4.56 2.72 -5.81
N VAL A 68 -3.49 3.50 -5.87
CA VAL A 68 -3.11 4.28 -7.07
C VAL A 68 -1.93 3.69 -7.82
N ALA A 69 -1.05 2.96 -7.14
CA ALA A 69 0.05 2.26 -7.78
C ALA A 69 0.27 0.88 -7.15
N LEU A 70 0.63 -0.08 -7.99
CA LEU A 70 0.97 -1.44 -7.62
C LEU A 70 2.36 -1.79 -8.12
N SER A 71 3.16 -2.52 -7.34
CA SER A 71 4.36 -3.16 -7.86
C SER A 71 4.47 -4.61 -7.43
N ALA A 72 5.03 -5.45 -8.32
CA ALA A 72 5.32 -6.84 -8.04
C ALA A 72 6.50 -7.36 -8.89
N GLY A 73 6.98 -8.56 -8.56
CA GLY A 73 7.88 -9.33 -9.43
C GLY A 73 7.15 -9.89 -10.67
N SER A 74 7.91 -10.52 -11.57
CA SER A 74 7.36 -11.10 -12.80
C SER A 74 6.74 -12.50 -12.65
N ARG A 75 6.78 -13.10 -11.43
CA ARG A 75 6.30 -14.48 -11.22
C ARG A 75 4.78 -14.63 -11.25
N SER A 76 4.04 -13.57 -10.98
CA SER A 76 2.57 -13.61 -10.82
C SER A 76 1.91 -12.45 -11.58
N LEU A 77 2.24 -12.32 -12.88
CA LEU A 77 1.71 -11.24 -13.72
C LEU A 77 0.19 -11.31 -13.86
N GLU A 78 -0.40 -12.52 -13.89
CA GLU A 78 -1.84 -12.71 -13.95
C GLU A 78 -2.55 -12.17 -12.69
N LEU A 79 -1.95 -12.38 -11.50
CA LEU A 79 -2.50 -11.83 -10.26
C LEU A 79 -2.34 -10.30 -10.22
N LEU A 80 -1.17 -9.79 -10.64
CA LEU A 80 -0.91 -8.35 -10.71
C LEU A 80 -1.91 -7.66 -11.66
N ALA A 81 -2.19 -8.26 -12.81
CA ALA A 81 -3.17 -7.74 -13.78
C ALA A 81 -4.59 -7.69 -13.18
N ARG A 82 -5.03 -8.78 -12.53
CA ARG A 82 -6.34 -8.79 -11.85
C ARG A 82 -6.44 -7.75 -10.74
N GLN A 83 -5.40 -7.62 -9.90
CA GLN A 83 -5.34 -6.58 -8.87
C GLN A 83 -5.42 -5.18 -9.49
N ALA A 84 -4.67 -4.93 -10.56
CA ALA A 84 -4.65 -3.64 -11.25
C ALA A 84 -6.03 -3.24 -11.77
N VAL A 85 -6.73 -4.17 -12.42
CA VAL A 85 -8.10 -3.95 -12.93
C VAL A 85 -9.09 -3.72 -11.79
N HIS A 86 -8.98 -4.54 -10.73
CA HIS A 86 -9.87 -4.47 -9.58
C HIS A 86 -9.85 -3.09 -8.89
N VAL A 87 -8.65 -2.57 -8.61
CA VAL A 87 -8.50 -1.26 -7.94
C VAL A 87 -8.40 -0.09 -8.90
N ARG A 88 -8.34 -0.34 -10.22
CA ARG A 88 -8.10 0.67 -11.26
C ARG A 88 -6.86 1.52 -10.97
N ALA A 89 -5.75 0.86 -10.67
CA ALA A 89 -4.47 1.53 -10.39
C ALA A 89 -4.03 2.41 -11.55
N GLU A 90 -3.47 3.57 -11.26
CA GLU A 90 -2.97 4.53 -12.26
C GLU A 90 -1.62 4.06 -12.83
N LEU A 91 -0.79 3.41 -11.98
CA LEU A 91 0.52 2.85 -12.35
C LEU A 91 0.61 1.38 -11.90
N VAL A 92 1.08 0.53 -12.81
CA VAL A 92 1.38 -0.88 -12.51
C VAL A 92 2.84 -1.16 -12.88
N ALA A 93 3.60 -1.68 -11.94
CA ALA A 93 5.04 -1.85 -12.06
C ALA A 93 5.44 -3.33 -11.90
N THR A 94 6.30 -3.83 -12.76
CA THR A 94 6.90 -5.16 -12.62
C THR A 94 8.41 -5.08 -12.67
N SER A 95 9.11 -5.82 -11.80
CA SER A 95 10.57 -5.91 -11.88
C SER A 95 11.05 -6.81 -13.02
N GLY A 96 10.14 -7.30 -13.85
CA GLY A 96 10.43 -8.11 -15.02
C GLY A 96 11.01 -7.35 -16.20
N THR A 97 11.20 -8.06 -17.31
CA THR A 97 11.73 -7.54 -18.57
C THR A 97 10.69 -6.72 -19.35
N ALA A 98 11.10 -6.16 -20.48
CA ALA A 98 10.17 -5.51 -21.41
C ALA A 98 9.11 -6.49 -21.96
N ASP A 99 9.47 -7.76 -22.17
CA ASP A 99 8.54 -8.81 -22.61
C ASP A 99 7.52 -9.11 -21.50
N ASP A 100 7.94 -9.13 -20.23
CA ASP A 100 7.04 -9.27 -19.08
C ASP A 100 6.07 -8.08 -19.01
N ALA A 101 6.53 -6.88 -19.31
CA ALA A 101 5.69 -5.68 -19.33
C ALA A 101 4.67 -5.74 -20.48
N GLN A 102 5.06 -6.25 -21.65
CA GLN A 102 4.15 -6.45 -22.76
C GLN A 102 3.08 -7.51 -22.42
N ARG A 103 3.51 -8.64 -21.84
CA ARG A 103 2.60 -9.67 -21.35
C ARG A 103 1.64 -9.14 -20.28
N LEU A 104 2.16 -8.33 -19.34
CA LEU A 104 1.32 -7.69 -18.31
C LEU A 104 0.24 -6.79 -18.94
N ARG A 105 0.57 -6.05 -19.99
CA ARG A 105 -0.40 -5.22 -20.73
C ARG A 105 -1.53 -6.07 -21.31
N GLU A 106 -1.18 -7.16 -21.98
CA GLU A 106 -2.16 -8.09 -22.57
C GLU A 106 -3.06 -8.74 -21.53
N LEU A 107 -2.49 -9.11 -20.39
CA LEU A 107 -3.23 -9.66 -19.25
C LEU A 107 -4.18 -8.63 -18.62
N ILE A 108 -3.77 -7.36 -18.51
CA ILE A 108 -4.63 -6.27 -18.04
C ILE A 108 -5.79 -6.03 -19.01
N GLU A 109 -5.52 -6.01 -20.31
CA GLU A 109 -6.56 -5.84 -21.33
C GLU A 109 -7.60 -6.99 -21.28
N ALA A 110 -7.13 -8.23 -21.16
CA ALA A 110 -8.01 -9.40 -21.02
C ALA A 110 -8.85 -9.32 -19.74
N ALA A 111 -8.20 -9.09 -18.59
CA ALA A 111 -8.89 -8.98 -17.30
C ALA A 111 -9.88 -7.79 -17.27
N ALA A 112 -9.54 -6.67 -17.89
CA ALA A 112 -10.41 -5.51 -18.00
C ALA A 112 -11.65 -5.80 -18.86
N SER A 113 -11.48 -6.55 -19.95
CA SER A 113 -12.58 -7.00 -20.81
C SER A 113 -13.53 -7.92 -20.05
N GLU A 114 -12.98 -8.91 -19.31
CA GLU A 114 -13.77 -9.84 -18.49
C GLU A 114 -14.55 -9.12 -17.37
N ALA A 115 -13.94 -8.12 -16.77
CA ALA A 115 -14.55 -7.33 -15.68
C ALA A 115 -15.47 -6.20 -16.18
N GLY A 116 -15.64 -6.02 -17.49
CA GLY A 116 -16.40 -4.91 -18.06
C GLY A 116 -15.77 -3.54 -17.80
N ALA A 117 -14.48 -3.49 -17.47
CA ALA A 117 -13.71 -2.27 -17.18
C ALA A 117 -13.15 -1.64 -18.46
N THR A 118 -14.02 -1.38 -19.44
CA THR A 118 -13.63 -0.84 -20.74
C THR A 118 -12.88 0.50 -20.60
N GLY A 119 -11.80 0.65 -21.39
CA GLY A 119 -11.00 1.88 -21.40
C GLY A 119 -10.00 2.01 -20.25
N TYR A 120 -9.83 0.99 -19.42
CA TYR A 120 -8.79 1.01 -18.39
C TYR A 120 -7.41 0.74 -19.01
N THR A 121 -6.55 1.74 -19.01
CA THR A 121 -5.19 1.72 -19.56
C THR A 121 -4.21 2.35 -18.60
N PRO A 122 -3.67 1.60 -17.61
CA PRO A 122 -2.71 2.13 -16.66
C PRO A 122 -1.35 2.40 -17.30
N GLN A 123 -0.56 3.25 -16.68
CA GLN A 123 0.87 3.31 -16.98
C GLN A 123 1.53 2.00 -16.56
N ILE A 124 2.48 1.49 -17.36
CA ILE A 124 3.25 0.29 -17.01
C ILE A 124 4.72 0.65 -16.91
N ALA A 125 5.29 0.42 -15.73
CA ALA A 125 6.73 0.50 -15.48
C ALA A 125 7.31 -0.92 -15.40
N HIS A 126 8.56 -1.09 -15.86
CA HIS A 126 9.22 -2.40 -15.82
C HIS A 126 10.73 -2.27 -15.52
N GLY A 127 11.35 -3.40 -15.19
CA GLY A 127 12.77 -3.48 -14.93
C GLY A 127 13.12 -3.23 -13.45
N PRO A 128 14.44 -3.15 -13.14
CA PRO A 128 14.90 -3.07 -11.75
C PRO A 128 14.36 -1.85 -10.98
N GLU A 129 14.19 -0.74 -11.65
CA GLU A 129 13.69 0.52 -11.06
C GLU A 129 12.16 0.62 -10.96
N ALA A 130 11.41 -0.39 -11.39
CA ALA A 130 9.95 -0.31 -11.48
C ALA A 130 9.30 -0.08 -10.12
N SER A 131 9.79 -0.70 -9.05
CA SER A 131 9.28 -0.48 -7.69
C SER A 131 9.63 0.89 -7.12
N VAL A 132 10.76 1.47 -7.53
CA VAL A 132 11.17 2.84 -7.19
C VAL A 132 10.23 3.83 -7.87
N GLN A 133 9.92 3.63 -9.16
CA GLN A 133 8.95 4.44 -9.89
C GLN A 133 7.55 4.37 -9.27
N ALA A 134 7.13 3.17 -8.84
CA ALA A 134 5.87 3.02 -8.12
C ALA A 134 5.87 3.74 -6.76
N ALA A 135 6.99 3.69 -6.02
CA ALA A 135 7.15 4.39 -4.75
C ALA A 135 7.15 5.91 -4.89
N ALA A 136 7.61 6.43 -6.03
CA ALA A 136 7.60 7.86 -6.35
C ALA A 136 6.25 8.36 -6.89
N HIS A 137 5.32 7.45 -7.25
CA HIS A 137 4.00 7.84 -7.76
C HIS A 137 3.20 8.60 -6.69
N PRO A 138 2.50 9.71 -7.04
CA PRO A 138 1.80 10.53 -6.07
C PRO A 138 0.84 9.73 -5.19
N ALA A 139 1.10 9.69 -3.90
CA ALA A 139 0.34 8.95 -2.90
C ALA A 139 0.42 9.64 -1.52
N ASP A 140 -0.49 9.28 -0.61
CA ASP A 140 -0.43 9.70 0.80
C ASP A 140 0.35 8.69 1.64
N THR A 141 0.25 7.41 1.26
CA THR A 141 0.90 6.30 1.98
C THR A 141 1.48 5.29 1.00
N VAL A 142 2.70 4.85 1.26
CA VAL A 142 3.34 3.74 0.57
C VAL A 142 3.43 2.55 1.53
N LEU A 143 2.73 1.46 1.22
CA LEU A 143 2.86 0.19 1.94
C LEU A 143 3.92 -0.65 1.24
N ASN A 144 5.02 -0.92 1.93
CA ASN A 144 6.10 -1.74 1.39
C ASN A 144 6.08 -3.16 1.98
N GLY A 145 5.62 -4.12 1.17
CA GLY A 145 5.63 -5.56 1.44
C GLY A 145 6.69 -6.33 0.63
N ILE A 146 7.65 -5.64 0.00
CA ILE A 146 8.74 -6.31 -0.73
C ILE A 146 9.68 -6.95 0.29
N THR A 147 10.00 -8.23 0.13
CA THR A 147 10.92 -8.96 1.01
C THR A 147 12.39 -8.73 0.63
N GLY A 148 13.28 -8.77 1.62
CA GLY A 148 14.73 -8.62 1.43
C GLY A 148 15.17 -7.17 1.24
N SER A 149 16.45 -6.98 0.91
CA SER A 149 17.07 -5.65 0.77
C SER A 149 16.59 -4.85 -0.45
N ILE A 150 15.92 -5.50 -1.40
CA ILE A 150 15.36 -4.85 -2.61
C ILE A 150 14.29 -3.80 -2.24
N GLY A 151 13.63 -3.96 -1.09
CA GLY A 151 12.63 -3.00 -0.60
C GLY A 151 13.22 -1.71 -0.04
N LEU A 152 14.54 -1.61 0.17
CA LEU A 152 15.17 -0.45 0.79
C LEU A 152 15.07 0.82 -0.08
N GLU A 153 15.45 0.72 -1.34
CA GLU A 153 15.47 1.88 -2.26
C GLU A 153 14.07 2.46 -2.51
N PRO A 154 13.02 1.67 -2.77
CA PRO A 154 11.64 2.17 -2.80
C PRO A 154 11.20 2.82 -1.48
N THR A 155 11.63 2.30 -0.31
CA THR A 155 11.35 2.91 0.99
C THR A 155 11.96 4.30 1.10
N LEU A 156 13.24 4.44 0.77
CA LEU A 156 13.94 5.73 0.80
C LEU A 156 13.31 6.72 -0.19
N THR A 157 12.90 6.26 -1.35
CA THR A 157 12.21 7.08 -2.36
C THR A 157 10.89 7.62 -1.82
N ALA A 158 10.08 6.78 -1.17
CA ALA A 158 8.82 7.19 -0.57
C ALA A 158 9.04 8.22 0.57
N LEU A 159 10.04 8.00 1.44
CA LEU A 159 10.40 8.92 2.51
C LEU A 159 10.88 10.27 1.98
N ASN A 160 11.73 10.27 0.93
CA ASN A 160 12.20 11.49 0.30
C ASN A 160 11.07 12.27 -0.39
N SER A 161 10.01 11.59 -0.81
CA SER A 161 8.79 12.21 -1.35
C SER A 161 7.83 12.71 -0.28
N SER A 162 8.20 12.61 1.02
CA SER A 162 7.38 12.99 2.18
C SER A 162 6.07 12.19 2.29
N TYR A 163 6.04 10.97 1.75
CA TYR A 163 4.90 10.07 1.92
C TYR A 163 5.00 9.31 3.25
N ARG A 164 3.85 8.96 3.82
CA ARG A 164 3.82 8.04 4.94
C ARG A 164 4.25 6.65 4.45
N VAL A 165 5.16 6.00 5.18
CA VAL A 165 5.60 4.64 4.84
C VAL A 165 5.08 3.65 5.88
N ALA A 166 4.28 2.69 5.42
CA ALA A 166 3.90 1.52 6.19
C ALA A 166 4.85 0.37 5.80
N LEU A 167 5.83 0.10 6.65
CA LEU A 167 6.88 -0.87 6.37
C LEU A 167 6.55 -2.22 7.00
N ALA A 168 6.34 -3.24 6.16
CA ALA A 168 6.11 -4.62 6.58
C ALA A 168 7.36 -5.52 6.42
N ASN A 169 8.48 -4.94 5.97
CA ASN A 169 9.74 -5.63 5.71
C ASN A 169 10.76 -5.30 6.81
N LYS A 170 11.02 -6.26 7.70
CA LYS A 170 12.00 -6.08 8.79
C LYS A 170 13.45 -6.01 8.28
N GLU A 171 13.75 -6.64 7.14
CA GLU A 171 15.09 -6.67 6.55
C GLU A 171 15.52 -5.26 6.11
N SER A 172 14.63 -4.50 5.49
CA SER A 172 14.88 -3.09 5.16
C SER A 172 15.12 -2.25 6.42
N LEU A 173 14.36 -2.54 7.50
CA LEU A 173 14.56 -1.85 8.77
C LEU A 173 15.93 -2.14 9.39
N ILE A 174 16.38 -3.39 9.35
CA ILE A 174 17.67 -3.81 9.93
C ILE A 174 18.84 -3.30 9.07
N ALA A 175 18.75 -3.42 7.75
CA ALA A 175 19.81 -3.04 6.82
C ALA A 175 19.94 -1.52 6.65
N GLY A 176 18.84 -0.80 6.79
CA GLY A 176 18.74 0.62 6.49
C GLY A 176 18.38 1.51 7.68
N VAL A 177 18.34 0.98 8.92
CA VAL A 177 17.87 1.71 10.12
C VAL A 177 18.45 3.13 10.21
N ALA A 178 19.76 3.29 10.04
CA ALA A 178 20.39 4.61 10.10
C ALA A 178 20.03 5.50 8.90
N ALA A 179 19.92 4.93 7.71
CA ALA A 179 19.58 5.65 6.48
C ALA A 179 18.09 5.99 6.43
N GLU A 180 17.22 5.03 6.78
CA GLU A 180 15.77 5.20 6.81
C GLU A 180 15.34 6.20 7.89
N HIS A 181 15.86 6.07 9.13
CA HIS A 181 15.58 7.04 10.20
C HIS A 181 16.10 8.43 9.87
N GLY A 182 17.29 8.54 9.29
CA GLY A 182 17.84 9.80 8.85
C GLY A 182 17.03 10.46 7.73
N ALA A 183 16.50 9.66 6.79
CA ALA A 183 15.63 10.15 5.71
C ALA A 183 14.25 10.54 6.24
N ALA A 184 13.63 9.70 7.10
CA ALA A 184 12.35 10.00 7.73
C ALA A 184 12.38 11.29 8.55
N HIS A 185 13.44 11.50 9.35
CA HIS A 185 13.60 12.71 10.14
C HIS A 185 13.78 13.96 9.26
N ARG A 186 14.53 13.88 8.16
CA ARG A 186 14.72 15.00 7.23
C ARG A 186 13.47 15.33 6.43
N ALA A 187 12.69 14.31 6.07
CA ALA A 187 11.47 14.49 5.27
C ALA A 187 10.24 14.84 6.12
N GLY A 188 10.33 14.80 7.45
CA GLY A 188 9.15 14.97 8.32
C GLY A 188 8.11 13.88 8.16
N SER A 189 8.51 12.72 7.62
CA SER A 189 7.62 11.57 7.38
C SER A 189 7.56 10.64 8.59
N ASP A 190 6.38 10.11 8.87
CA ASP A 190 6.20 9.13 9.95
C ASP A 190 6.50 7.71 9.45
N LEU A 191 7.38 7.02 10.14
CA LEU A 191 7.66 5.61 9.92
C LEU A 191 6.73 4.77 10.80
N ALA A 192 5.68 4.23 10.20
CA ALA A 192 4.77 3.32 10.90
C ALA A 192 5.36 1.90 10.89
N ALA A 193 6.13 1.55 11.93
CA ALA A 193 6.56 0.17 12.15
C ALA A 193 5.40 -0.67 12.72
N PRO A 194 5.28 -1.96 12.37
CA PRO A 194 4.33 -2.85 13.02
C PRO A 194 4.64 -2.89 14.52
N HIS A 195 3.62 -2.62 15.35
CA HIS A 195 3.77 -2.53 16.79
C HIS A 195 4.22 -3.88 17.38
N PRO A 196 5.24 -3.95 18.24
CA PRO A 196 5.80 -5.21 18.75
C PRO A 196 4.83 -6.08 19.57
N ARG A 197 3.60 -5.65 19.77
CA ARG A 197 2.57 -6.42 20.50
C ARG A 197 1.89 -7.51 19.67
N CYS A 198 2.20 -7.66 18.37
CA CYS A 198 1.60 -8.70 17.52
C CYS A 198 2.33 -10.06 17.59
N SER A 199 3.49 -10.15 18.26
CA SER A 199 4.33 -11.36 18.32
C SER A 199 4.23 -12.15 19.64
N ALA A 200 3.30 -11.85 20.53
CA ALA A 200 3.17 -12.53 21.80
C ALA A 200 1.77 -13.13 22.03
N ARG A 201 1.35 -14.04 21.18
CA ARG A 201 0.39 -15.12 21.48
C ARG A 201 0.53 -16.21 20.41
N MET A 202 1.46 -17.11 20.64
CA MET A 202 1.27 -18.52 20.31
C MET A 202 0.94 -19.27 21.61
#